data_ceae8ea37f4cb79e72969ea099532fb3
#
_entry.id   ceae8ea37f4cb79e72969ea099532fb3
#
_cell.length_a   1.000
_cell.length_b   1.000
_cell.length_c   1.000
_cell.angle_alpha   90.00
_cell.angle_beta   90.00
_cell.angle_gamma   90.00
#
_symmetry.space_group_name_H-M   'P 1'
#
loop_
_entity.id
_entity.type
_entity.pdbx_description
1 polymer ?
#
loop_
_entity_poly.entity_id
_entity_poly.type
_entity_poly.pdbx_seq_one_letter_code
_entity_poly.pdbx_strand_id
1 'polypeptide(L)' 'MDNSKVRALVDEALEENKSLYLIDLSISAEKKIKVIVDGDNGVPLSECIRISRNVEHNLDREEEDFSLEVTT' A
#
# COMPACT_ATOMS: atom_id res chain seq x y z
N MET A 1 13.70 -3.45 -5.38
CA MET A 1 12.53 -2.57 -5.12
C MET A 1 12.81 -1.68 -3.91
N ASP A 2 12.45 -0.43 -4.01
CA ASP A 2 12.72 0.54 -2.95
C ASP A 2 11.56 0.59 -1.95
N ASN A 3 11.83 0.16 -0.72
CA ASN A 3 10.86 0.17 0.37
C ASN A 3 10.38 1.60 0.68
N SER A 4 11.29 2.57 0.66
CA SER A 4 10.94 3.97 0.95
C SER A 4 9.96 4.53 -0.07
N LYS A 5 10.10 4.16 -1.33
CA LYS A 5 9.20 4.59 -2.39
C LYS A 5 7.80 4.00 -2.20
N VAL A 6 7.72 2.71 -1.90
CA VAL A 6 6.44 2.04 -1.66
C VAL A 6 5.75 2.66 -0.45
N ARG A 7 6.49 2.89 0.63
CA ARG A 7 5.94 3.51 1.83
C ARG A 7 5.41 4.92 1.55
N ALA A 8 6.16 5.70 0.78
CA ALA A 8 5.72 7.06 0.42
C ALA A 8 4.40 7.04 -0.35
N LEU A 9 4.23 6.08 -1.26
CA LEU A 9 3.00 5.93 -2.03
C LEU A 9 1.81 5.53 -1.15
N VAL A 10 2.05 4.65 -0.18
CA VAL A 10 1.02 4.26 0.80
C VAL A 10 0.64 5.45 1.67
N ASP A 11 1.63 6.17 2.19
CA ASP A 11 1.38 7.35 3.03
C ASP A 11 0.61 8.42 2.26
N GLU A 12 0.94 8.64 0.99
CA GLU A 12 0.20 9.57 0.12
C GLU A 12 -1.27 9.17 0.00
N ALA A 13 -1.54 7.89 -0.19
CA ALA A 13 -2.92 7.40 -0.27
C ALA A 13 -3.66 7.57 1.06
N LEU A 14 -2.97 7.36 2.19
CA LEU A 14 -3.57 7.50 3.52
C LEU A 14 -3.86 8.96 3.88
N GLU A 15 -3.16 9.91 3.30
CA GLU A 15 -3.41 11.33 3.56
C GLU A 15 -4.80 11.78 3.11
N GLU A 16 -5.39 11.11 2.14
CA GLU A 16 -6.73 11.44 1.66
C GLU A 16 -7.82 11.05 2.64
N ASN A 17 -7.52 10.15 3.56
CA ASN A 17 -8.45 9.76 4.62
C ASN A 17 -7.68 9.59 5.92
N LYS A 18 -7.68 10.63 6.74
CA LYS A 18 -6.86 10.69 7.95
C LYS A 18 -7.34 9.81 9.09
N SER A 19 -8.51 9.18 8.94
CA SER A 19 -8.93 8.16 9.89
C SER A 19 -8.17 6.84 9.71
N LEU A 20 -7.47 6.69 8.58
CA LEU A 20 -6.68 5.50 8.28
C LEU A 20 -5.21 5.71 8.62
N TYR A 21 -4.54 4.63 9.01
CA TYR A 21 -3.11 4.67 9.33
C TYR A 21 -2.44 3.35 8.98
N LEU A 22 -1.13 3.42 8.74
CA LEU A 22 -0.32 2.26 8.40
C LEU A 22 0.08 1.51 9.66
N ILE A 23 -0.21 0.21 9.71
CA ILE A 23 0.22 -0.67 10.80
C ILE A 23 1.56 -1.31 10.46
N ASP A 24 1.70 -1.85 9.26
CA ASP A 24 2.93 -2.54 8.86
C ASP A 24 3.07 -2.51 7.34
N LEU A 25 4.30 -2.54 6.88
CA LEU A 25 4.65 -2.63 5.47
C LEU A 25 5.85 -3.54 5.34
N SER A 26 5.69 -4.61 4.57
CA SER A 26 6.79 -5.52 4.32
C SER A 26 6.92 -5.83 2.84
N ILE A 27 8.16 -6.03 2.40
CA ILE A 27 8.48 -6.43 1.02
C ILE A 27 9.40 -7.64 1.13
N SER A 28 8.95 -8.78 0.60
CA SER A 28 9.76 -9.99 0.64
C SER A 28 10.84 -9.99 -0.44
N ALA A 29 11.78 -10.93 -0.34
CA ALA A 29 12.79 -11.12 -1.36
C ALA A 29 12.20 -11.48 -2.73
N GLU A 30 10.99 -12.00 -2.74
CA GLU A 30 10.25 -12.33 -3.97
C GLU A 30 9.42 -11.16 -4.51
N LYS A 31 9.64 -9.97 -3.97
CA LYS A 31 8.91 -8.74 -4.33
C LYS A 31 7.41 -8.83 -4.05
N LYS A 32 7.05 -9.49 -2.97
CA LYS A 32 5.68 -9.51 -2.48
C LYS A 32 5.53 -8.39 -1.46
N ILE A 33 4.71 -7.41 -1.81
CA ILE A 33 4.46 -6.25 -0.96
C ILE A 33 3.21 -6.53 -0.15
N LYS A 34 3.32 -6.46 1.17
CA LYS A 34 2.19 -6.61 2.07
C LYS A 34 2.02 -5.34 2.87
N VAL A 35 0.85 -4.74 2.78
CA VAL A 35 0.51 -3.50 3.47
C VAL A 35 -0.63 -3.81 4.43
N ILE A 36 -0.42 -3.50 5.71
CA ILE A 36 -1.44 -3.67 6.73
C ILE A 36 -1.84 -2.27 7.21
N VAL A 37 -3.11 -1.95 7.09
CA VAL A 37 -3.66 -0.66 7.51
C VAL A 37 -4.80 -0.87 8.49
N ASP A 38 -5.11 0.16 9.26
CA ASP A 38 -6.24 0.16 10.14
C ASP A 38 -6.86 1.55 10.14
N GLY A 39 -7.99 1.70 10.76
CA GLY A 39 -8.69 2.98 10.82
C GLY A 39 -9.60 3.05 12.04
N ASP A 40 -9.84 4.28 12.51
CA ASP A 40 -10.65 4.53 13.69
C ASP A 40 -12.09 4.01 13.54
N ASN A 41 -12.58 3.99 12.31
CA ASN A 41 -13.92 3.52 11.97
C ASN A 41 -13.91 2.28 11.08
N GLY A 42 -12.80 1.52 11.09
CA GLY A 42 -12.58 0.40 10.22
C GLY A 42 -12.05 0.83 8.85
N VAL A 43 -11.75 -0.14 8.01
CA VAL A 43 -11.21 0.12 6.66
C VAL A 43 -12.13 -0.53 5.64
N PRO A 44 -12.95 0.25 4.91
CA PRO A 44 -13.79 -0.31 3.85
C PRO A 44 -12.96 -0.91 2.73
N LEU A 45 -13.49 -1.91 2.06
CA LEU A 45 -12.82 -2.54 0.93
C LEU A 45 -12.44 -1.51 -0.16
N SER A 46 -13.29 -0.51 -0.37
CA SER A 46 -13.02 0.55 -1.35
C SER A 46 -11.73 1.31 -1.03
N GLU A 47 -11.41 1.50 0.25
CA GLU A 47 -10.17 2.16 0.66
C GLU A 47 -8.96 1.27 0.40
N CYS A 48 -9.06 -0.03 0.65
CA CYS A 48 -7.99 -0.97 0.33
C CYS A 48 -7.70 -0.96 -1.17
N ILE A 49 -8.73 -0.93 -1.99
CA ILE A 49 -8.58 -0.88 -3.45
C ILE A 49 -7.92 0.45 -3.87
N ARG A 50 -8.33 1.56 -3.27
CA ARG A 50 -7.76 2.88 -3.57
C ARG A 50 -6.27 2.94 -3.25
N ILE A 51 -5.88 2.45 -2.08
CA ILE A 51 -4.47 2.38 -1.67
C ILE A 51 -3.68 1.50 -2.63
N SER A 52 -4.20 0.32 -2.93
CA SER A 52 -3.59 -0.61 -3.86
C SER A 52 -3.34 0.02 -5.23
N ARG A 53 -4.32 0.71 -5.77
CA ARG A 53 -4.20 1.38 -7.07
C ARG A 53 -3.18 2.50 -7.05
N ASN A 54 -3.12 3.27 -5.98
CA ASN A 54 -2.14 4.35 -5.87
C ASN A 54 -0.71 3.81 -5.92
N VAL A 55 -0.47 2.70 -5.27
CA VAL A 55 0.84 2.05 -5.29
C VAL A 55 1.12 1.47 -6.69
N GLU A 56 0.19 0.71 -7.25
CA GLU A 56 0.39 0.06 -8.54
C GLU A 56 0.59 1.03 -9.70
N HIS A 57 -0.14 2.14 -9.72
CA HIS A 57 -0.04 3.12 -10.80
C HIS A 57 1.27 3.91 -10.76
N ASN A 58 1.93 3.95 -9.62
CA ASN A 58 3.15 4.72 -9.42
C ASN A 58 4.42 3.84 -9.35
N LEU A 59 4.26 2.52 -9.46
CA LEU A 59 5.36 1.58 -9.58
C LEU A 59 5.37 1.02 -11.00
N ASP A 60 6.57 0.86 -11.54
CA ASP A 60 6.74 0.39 -12.91
C ASP A 60 6.84 -1.15 -12.94
N ARG A 61 5.75 -1.79 -13.36
CA ARG A 61 5.72 -3.25 -13.50
C ARG A 61 6.53 -3.77 -14.68
N GLU A 62 6.84 -2.91 -15.65
CA GLU A 62 7.68 -3.30 -16.77
C GLU A 62 9.13 -3.47 -16.33
N GLU A 63 9.57 -2.70 -15.34
CA GLU A 63 10.91 -2.82 -14.79
C GLU A 63 11.01 -3.88 -13.71
N GLU A 64 9.96 -4.01 -12.90
CA GLU A 64 9.93 -4.97 -11.79
C GLU A 64 8.58 -5.65 -11.71
N ASP A 65 8.60 -6.96 -11.69
CA ASP A 65 7.40 -7.73 -11.41
C ASP A 65 7.21 -7.80 -9.89
N PHE A 66 6.03 -7.52 -9.42
CA PHE A 66 5.72 -7.55 -7.98
C PHE A 66 4.27 -7.97 -7.76
N SER A 67 3.98 -8.44 -6.57
CA SER A 67 2.61 -8.64 -6.13
C SER A 67 2.32 -7.72 -4.95
N LEU A 68 1.08 -7.29 -4.82
CA LEU A 68 0.66 -6.34 -3.81
C LEU A 68 -0.58 -6.85 -3.08
N GLU A 69 -0.52 -6.83 -1.76
CA GLU A 69 -1.65 -7.14 -0.91
C GLU A 69 -1.86 -5.99 0.07
N VAL A 70 -3.08 -5.47 0.13
CA VAL A 70 -3.47 -4.48 1.14
C VAL A 70 -4.55 -5.11 2.00
N THR A 71 -4.32 -5.17 3.30
CA THR A 71 -5.20 -5.84 4.24
C THR A 71 -5.30 -5.06 5.54
N THR A 72 -6.19 -5.50 6.42
CA THR A 72 -6.42 -4.90 7.73
C THR A 72 -6.06 -5.84 8.86
#